data_6f1fd12545868b383e8c9e5d319c1ec9
#
_entry.id   6f1fd12545868b383e8c9e5d319c1ec9
#
_cell.length_a   1.000
_cell.length_b   1.000
_cell.length_c   1.000
_cell.angle_alpha   90.00
_cell.angle_beta   90.00
_cell.angle_gamma   90.00
#
_symmetry.space_group_name_H-M   'P 1'
#
loop_
_entity.id
_entity.type
_entity.pdbx_description
1 polymer ?
#
loop_
_entity_poly.entity_id
_entity_poly.type
_entity_poly.pdbx_seq_one_letter_code
_entity_poly.pdbx_strand_id
1 'polypeptide(L)'
;LWALGLSGSAFKKVYNDPQKMRQTSVYVPAEEVIVPYGASNIEDAERVTHVMRKTKNELAMLQDSGFYRDVDLGEPELFHSDLEEKKAEDAGFTVNDDDRYAFYEIHVEMVIEEFDDRDGLAVPYVVTIDKGTNEVLAIRRNWDEEDPLYKKRQHFVHYCYIPGFGFYGLGLIHVVGGYA
;
A
#
# COMPACT_ATOMS: atom_id res chain seq x y z
N LEU A 1 4.98 17.50 -1.53
CA LEU A 1 6.18 17.96 -2.27
C LEU A 1 7.41 18.10 -1.36
N TRP A 2 7.26 18.60 -0.13
CA TRP A 2 8.38 18.77 0.81
C TRP A 2 9.07 17.42 1.13
N ALA A 3 8.29 16.39 1.45
CA ALA A 3 8.81 15.05 1.73
C ALA A 3 9.57 14.45 0.53
N LEU A 4 9.12 14.74 -0.71
CA LEU A 4 9.79 14.27 -1.92
C LEU A 4 11.24 14.78 -2.02
N GLY A 5 11.47 16.06 -1.72
CA GLY A 5 12.82 16.63 -1.73
C GLY A 5 13.76 15.99 -0.70
N LEU A 6 13.25 15.60 0.46
CA LEU A 6 14.04 14.97 1.51
C LEU A 6 14.26 13.48 1.25
N SER A 7 13.17 12.73 1.08
CA SER A 7 13.22 11.26 0.98
C SER A 7 13.58 10.73 -0.42
N GLY A 8 13.44 11.55 -1.45
CA GLY A 8 13.71 11.18 -2.84
C GLY A 8 12.57 10.48 -3.57
N SER A 9 11.64 9.88 -2.84
CA SER A 9 10.46 9.22 -3.39
C SER A 9 9.21 9.55 -2.61
N ALA A 10 8.09 9.66 -3.33
CA ALA A 10 6.77 9.83 -2.75
C ALA A 10 5.73 9.18 -3.67
N PHE A 11 4.64 8.72 -3.12
CA PHE A 11 3.57 8.10 -3.88
C PHE A 11 2.26 8.83 -3.69
N LYS A 12 1.41 8.73 -4.69
CA LYS A 12 0.03 9.14 -4.65
C LYS A 12 -0.84 7.96 -5.04
N LYS A 13 -1.77 7.60 -4.17
CA LYS A 13 -2.76 6.56 -4.45
C LYS A 13 -4.06 7.22 -4.87
N VAL A 14 -4.63 6.75 -6.00
CA VAL A 14 -5.93 7.18 -6.51
C VAL A 14 -6.87 5.99 -6.52
N TYR A 15 -8.01 6.11 -5.87
CA TYR A 15 -8.99 5.03 -5.75
C TYR A 15 -10.40 5.57 -5.54
N ASN A 16 -11.40 4.73 -5.77
CA ASN A 16 -12.77 5.03 -5.36
C ASN A 16 -12.93 4.67 -3.88
N ASP A 17 -13.20 5.68 -3.07
CA ASP A 17 -13.42 5.51 -1.64
C ASP A 17 -14.87 5.03 -1.41
N PRO A 18 -15.07 3.81 -0.89
CA PRO A 18 -16.41 3.26 -0.71
C PRO A 18 -17.23 4.00 0.36
N GLN A 19 -16.58 4.61 1.34
CA GLN A 19 -17.25 5.37 2.39
C GLN A 19 -17.65 6.76 1.90
N LYS A 20 -16.81 7.39 1.08
CA LYS A 20 -17.06 8.74 0.54
C LYS A 20 -17.81 8.73 -0.78
N MET A 21 -18.00 7.55 -1.40
CA MET A 21 -18.64 7.37 -2.70
C MET A 21 -18.07 8.28 -3.80
N ARG A 22 -16.76 8.53 -3.78
CA ARG A 22 -16.06 9.38 -4.74
C ARG A 22 -14.62 8.93 -4.97
N GLN A 23 -14.06 9.38 -6.08
CA GLN A 23 -12.63 9.26 -6.31
C GLN A 23 -11.85 10.09 -5.29
N THR A 24 -10.87 9.46 -4.68
CA THR A 24 -10.01 10.04 -3.65
C THR A 24 -8.56 9.85 -4.04
N SER A 25 -7.76 10.88 -3.76
CA SER A 25 -6.33 10.85 -3.97
C SER A 25 -5.64 11.14 -2.64
N VAL A 26 -4.81 10.20 -2.19
CA VAL A 26 -4.09 10.30 -0.92
C VAL A 26 -2.59 10.24 -1.15
N TYR A 27 -1.86 10.97 -0.32
CA TYR A 27 -0.41 10.85 -0.24
C TYR A 27 -0.05 9.54 0.49
N VAL A 28 0.93 8.81 -0.04
CA VAL A 28 1.46 7.59 0.58
C VAL A 28 2.97 7.78 0.71
N PRO A 29 3.51 7.71 1.92
CA PRO A 29 4.96 7.74 2.15
C PRO A 29 5.67 6.56 1.48
N ALA A 30 6.94 6.75 1.12
CA ALA A 30 7.72 5.69 0.49
C ALA A 30 7.88 4.45 1.37
N GLU A 31 7.89 4.61 2.68
CA GLU A 31 7.99 3.54 3.68
C GLU A 31 6.74 2.63 3.77
N GLU A 32 5.60 3.12 3.29
CA GLU A 32 4.35 2.36 3.26
C GLU A 32 4.12 1.62 1.92
N VAL A 33 5.01 1.79 0.94
CA VAL A 33 4.93 1.12 -0.36
C VAL A 33 6.07 0.14 -0.51
N ILE A 34 5.75 -1.14 -0.66
CA ILE A 34 6.73 -2.22 -0.82
C ILE A 34 6.63 -2.77 -2.23
N VAL A 35 7.75 -2.81 -2.93
CA VAL A 35 7.87 -3.37 -4.28
C VAL A 35 8.96 -4.45 -4.30
N PRO A 36 8.94 -5.40 -5.26
CA PRO A 36 10.03 -6.35 -5.44
C PRO A 36 11.35 -5.64 -5.74
N TYR A 37 12.45 -6.21 -5.30
CA TYR A 37 13.79 -5.64 -5.48
C TYR A 37 14.16 -5.38 -6.96
N GLY A 38 13.68 -6.21 -7.87
CA GLY A 38 13.91 -6.10 -9.31
C GLY A 38 13.01 -5.10 -10.04
N ALA A 39 12.06 -4.44 -9.35
CA ALA A 39 11.16 -3.49 -9.99
C ALA A 39 11.93 -2.24 -10.45
N SER A 40 11.75 -1.85 -11.72
CA SER A 40 12.33 -0.63 -12.28
C SER A 40 11.36 0.55 -12.19
N ASN A 41 10.05 0.27 -12.29
CA ASN A 41 8.99 1.27 -12.18
C ASN A 41 7.75 0.62 -11.55
N ILE A 42 6.76 1.43 -11.20
CA ILE A 42 5.55 0.95 -10.52
C ILE A 42 4.55 0.30 -11.48
N GLU A 43 4.63 0.64 -12.76
CA GLU A 43 3.71 0.13 -13.79
C GLU A 43 4.01 -1.32 -14.12
N ASP A 44 5.31 -1.66 -14.24
CA ASP A 44 5.77 -3.00 -14.58
C ASP A 44 6.08 -3.88 -13.35
N ALA A 45 5.92 -3.32 -12.14
CA ALA A 45 6.13 -4.10 -10.92
C ALA A 45 5.13 -5.26 -10.83
N GLU A 46 5.62 -6.48 -10.66
CA GLU A 46 4.81 -7.69 -10.52
C GLU A 46 3.89 -7.62 -9.30
N ARG A 47 4.36 -6.92 -8.25
CA ARG A 47 3.62 -6.72 -7.02
C ARG A 47 3.89 -5.32 -6.46
N VAL A 48 2.82 -4.65 -6.04
CA VAL A 48 2.90 -3.41 -5.25
C VAL A 48 2.09 -3.63 -3.99
N THR A 49 2.72 -3.53 -2.83
CA THR A 49 2.05 -3.68 -1.54
C THR A 49 2.01 -2.35 -0.82
N HIS A 50 0.83 -1.93 -0.41
CA HIS A 50 0.60 -0.74 0.40
C HIS A 50 0.27 -1.17 1.83
N VAL A 51 1.06 -0.70 2.77
CA VAL A 51 0.81 -0.91 4.21
C VAL A 51 -0.16 0.16 4.68
N MET A 52 -1.34 -0.25 5.10
CA MET A 52 -2.40 0.65 5.58
C MET A 52 -2.66 0.43 7.05
N ARG A 53 -3.09 1.48 7.73
CA ARG A 53 -3.59 1.39 9.12
C ARG A 53 -5.04 1.87 9.18
N LYS A 54 -5.87 1.15 9.91
CA LYS A 54 -7.28 1.47 10.10
C LYS A 54 -7.69 1.28 11.55
N THR A 55 -8.53 2.20 12.02
CA THR A 55 -9.13 2.09 13.34
C THR A 55 -10.16 0.96 13.38
N LYS A 56 -10.48 0.45 14.58
CA LYS A 56 -11.53 -0.56 14.80
C LYS A 56 -12.89 -0.13 14.21
N ASN A 57 -13.22 1.16 14.35
CA ASN A 57 -14.47 1.70 13.80
C ASN A 57 -14.48 1.73 12.26
N GLU A 58 -13.37 2.14 11.62
CA GLU A 58 -13.25 2.11 10.15
C GLU A 58 -13.34 0.68 9.61
N LEU A 59 -12.72 -0.29 10.29
CA LEU A 59 -12.82 -1.70 9.94
C LEU A 59 -14.27 -2.17 10.01
N ALA A 60 -14.96 -1.93 11.15
CA ALA A 60 -16.33 -2.35 11.33
C ALA A 60 -17.27 -1.75 10.27
N MET A 61 -17.09 -0.46 9.92
CA MET A 61 -17.88 0.18 8.85
C MET A 61 -17.62 -0.45 7.47
N LEU A 62 -16.39 -0.87 7.18
CA LEU A 62 -16.05 -1.52 5.93
C LEU A 62 -16.57 -2.96 5.86
N GLN A 63 -16.63 -3.65 6.98
CA GLN A 63 -17.25 -4.98 7.10
C GLN A 63 -18.78 -4.89 6.97
N ASP A 64 -19.43 -3.96 7.68
CA ASP A 64 -20.86 -3.74 7.58
C ASP A 64 -21.34 -3.36 6.18
N SER A 65 -20.53 -2.57 5.46
CA SER A 65 -20.79 -2.21 4.05
C SER A 65 -20.56 -3.36 3.06
N GLY A 66 -20.03 -4.51 3.50
CA GLY A 66 -19.64 -5.63 2.63
C GLY A 66 -18.39 -5.35 1.80
N PHE A 67 -17.66 -4.27 2.11
CA PHE A 67 -16.39 -3.97 1.44
C PHE A 67 -15.28 -4.92 1.89
N TYR A 68 -15.24 -5.29 3.15
CA TYR A 68 -14.40 -6.33 3.71
C TYR A 68 -15.26 -7.49 4.21
N ARG A 69 -14.68 -8.69 4.21
CA ARG A 69 -15.30 -9.87 4.81
C ARG A 69 -15.46 -9.65 6.31
N ASP A 70 -16.60 -10.03 6.86
CA ASP A 70 -16.85 -10.00 8.29
C ASP A 70 -16.07 -11.13 8.98
N VAL A 71 -14.93 -10.78 9.57
CA VAL A 71 -14.02 -11.67 10.29
C VAL A 71 -13.59 -10.97 11.57
N ASP A 72 -13.61 -11.69 12.67
CA ASP A 72 -13.04 -11.19 13.92
C ASP A 72 -11.50 -11.28 13.88
N LEU A 73 -10.84 -10.14 13.90
CA LEU A 73 -9.38 -10.04 13.91
C LEU A 73 -8.79 -9.98 15.32
N GLY A 74 -9.64 -10.03 16.36
CA GLY A 74 -9.21 -9.88 17.74
C GLY A 74 -8.79 -8.44 18.07
N GLU A 75 -7.82 -8.29 18.96
CA GLU A 75 -7.25 -6.97 19.28
C GLU A 75 -6.09 -6.62 18.31
N PRO A 76 -5.94 -5.34 17.95
CA PRO A 76 -4.85 -4.92 17.07
C PRO A 76 -3.49 -5.24 17.67
N GLU A 77 -2.59 -5.83 16.89
CA GLU A 77 -1.21 -5.98 17.31
C GLU A 77 -0.48 -4.64 17.22
N LEU A 78 0.20 -4.28 18.31
CA LEU A 78 1.01 -3.07 18.40
C LEU A 78 2.31 -3.27 17.62
N PHE A 79 2.31 -2.88 16.36
CA PHE A 79 3.51 -2.89 15.53
C PHE A 79 4.12 -1.50 15.46
N HIS A 80 5.16 -1.27 16.21
CA HIS A 80 6.04 -0.13 16.01
C HIS A 80 7.27 -0.59 15.22
N SER A 81 7.60 0.13 14.17
CA SER A 81 8.88 -0.07 13.49
C SER A 81 9.96 0.72 14.23
N ASP A 82 11.20 0.24 14.23
CA ASP A 82 12.36 0.95 14.79
C ASP A 82 12.47 2.38 14.21
N LEU A 83 11.99 2.57 12.98
CA LEU A 83 11.96 3.86 12.31
C LEU A 83 10.92 4.80 12.92
N GLU A 84 9.75 4.30 13.31
CA GLU A 84 8.70 5.11 13.95
C GLU A 84 9.12 5.51 15.36
N GLU A 85 9.70 4.59 16.11
CA GLU A 85 10.28 4.89 17.44
C GLU A 85 11.34 5.99 17.34
N LYS A 86 12.26 5.85 16.40
CA LYS A 86 13.33 6.82 16.20
C LYS A 86 12.82 8.19 15.76
N LYS A 87 11.83 8.23 14.85
CA LYS A 87 11.18 9.48 14.44
C LYS A 87 10.46 10.17 15.60
N ALA A 88 9.79 9.40 16.46
CA ALA A 88 9.12 9.94 17.64
C ALA A 88 10.13 10.48 18.66
N GLU A 89 11.21 9.75 18.92
CA GLU A 89 12.30 10.16 19.79
C GLU A 89 12.96 11.45 19.29
N ASP A 90 13.31 11.52 18.01
CA ASP A 90 13.91 12.71 17.38
C ASP A 90 12.96 13.93 17.43
N ALA A 91 11.64 13.70 17.39
CA ALA A 91 10.63 14.75 17.51
C ALA A 91 10.28 15.09 18.98
N GLY A 92 10.85 14.40 19.95
CA GLY A 92 10.60 14.60 21.38
C GLY A 92 9.25 14.04 21.85
N PHE A 93 8.69 13.06 21.13
CA PHE A 93 7.47 12.34 21.49
C PHE A 93 7.79 10.90 21.86
N THR A 94 6.95 10.31 22.70
CA THR A 94 6.89 8.85 22.86
C THR A 94 5.89 8.29 21.85
N VAL A 95 6.21 7.16 21.23
CA VAL A 95 5.25 6.43 20.40
C VAL A 95 4.11 6.00 21.33
N ASN A 96 2.91 6.50 21.06
CA ASN A 96 1.72 6.01 21.74
C ASN A 96 1.29 4.71 21.08
N ASP A 97 0.74 3.81 21.91
CA ASP A 97 0.07 2.60 21.40
C ASP A 97 -1.00 3.02 20.40
N ASP A 98 -0.80 2.63 19.13
CA ASP A 98 -1.75 2.92 18.07
C ASP A 98 -2.70 1.73 17.95
N ASP A 99 -3.91 1.86 18.49
CA ASP A 99 -4.99 0.84 18.45
C ASP A 99 -5.51 0.59 17.02
N ARG A 100 -4.65 0.70 16.00
CA ARG A 100 -5.02 0.49 14.61
C ARG A 100 -4.55 -0.87 14.12
N TYR A 101 -5.45 -1.51 13.36
CA TYR A 101 -5.09 -2.68 12.58
C TYR A 101 -4.17 -2.31 11.42
N ALA A 102 -3.15 -3.11 11.18
CA ALA A 102 -2.25 -2.98 10.03
C ALA A 102 -2.68 -3.95 8.92
N PHE A 103 -2.90 -3.42 7.72
CA PHE A 103 -3.30 -4.21 6.54
C PHE A 103 -2.28 -4.10 5.43
N TYR A 104 -2.10 -5.20 4.71
CA TYR A 104 -1.44 -5.23 3.41
C TYR A 104 -2.48 -5.20 2.30
N GLU A 105 -2.51 -4.14 1.52
CA GLU A 105 -3.21 -4.10 0.25
C GLU A 105 -2.22 -4.44 -0.87
N ILE A 106 -2.37 -5.61 -1.44
CA ILE A 106 -1.42 -6.21 -2.37
C ILE A 106 -2.02 -6.16 -3.78
N HIS A 107 -1.41 -5.37 -4.66
CA HIS A 107 -1.71 -5.35 -6.08
C HIS A 107 -0.77 -6.33 -6.76
N VAL A 108 -1.29 -7.43 -7.31
CA VAL A 108 -0.49 -8.56 -7.81
C VAL A 108 -1.18 -9.24 -8.99
N GLU A 109 -0.41 -9.78 -9.90
CA GLU A 109 -0.90 -10.71 -10.92
C GLU A 109 -0.75 -12.14 -10.41
N MET A 110 -1.86 -12.88 -10.37
CA MET A 110 -1.89 -14.25 -9.86
C MET A 110 -3.02 -15.06 -10.49
N VAL A 111 -2.93 -16.37 -10.37
CA VAL A 111 -4.01 -17.30 -10.68
C VAL A 111 -4.75 -17.62 -9.41
N ILE A 112 -6.07 -17.49 -9.41
CA ILE A 112 -6.95 -17.95 -8.33
C ILE A 112 -7.85 -19.01 -8.90
N GLU A 113 -7.62 -20.27 -8.52
CA GLU A 113 -8.30 -21.45 -9.09
C GLU A 113 -9.83 -21.35 -8.97
N GLU A 114 -10.34 -20.80 -7.86
CA GLU A 114 -11.77 -20.65 -7.62
C GLU A 114 -12.43 -19.64 -8.56
N PHE A 115 -11.66 -18.71 -9.12
CA PHE A 115 -12.20 -17.69 -10.01
C PHE A 115 -12.02 -18.06 -11.48
N ASP A 116 -10.90 -18.71 -11.81
CA ASP A 116 -10.49 -19.13 -13.17
C ASP A 116 -10.84 -18.10 -14.26
N ASP A 117 -10.50 -16.85 -13.99
CA ASP A 117 -10.91 -15.72 -14.83
C ASP A 117 -10.27 -15.76 -16.24
N ARG A 118 -9.20 -16.55 -16.44
CA ARG A 118 -8.50 -16.63 -17.73
C ARG A 118 -7.70 -17.93 -17.93
N ASP A 119 -8.38 -19.06 -17.91
CA ASP A 119 -7.82 -20.37 -18.32
C ASP A 119 -6.41 -20.64 -17.72
N GLY A 120 -6.22 -20.37 -16.43
CA GLY A 120 -4.96 -20.59 -15.71
C GLY A 120 -3.87 -19.54 -15.98
N LEU A 121 -4.16 -18.45 -16.68
CA LEU A 121 -3.24 -17.32 -16.81
C LEU A 121 -3.38 -16.36 -15.61
N ALA A 122 -2.24 -15.84 -15.14
CA ALA A 122 -2.23 -14.83 -14.09
C ALA A 122 -2.89 -13.54 -14.58
N VAL A 123 -3.81 -13.00 -13.77
CA VAL A 123 -4.51 -11.73 -14.00
C VAL A 123 -4.40 -10.84 -12.77
N PRO A 124 -4.54 -9.52 -12.94
CA PRO A 124 -4.32 -8.58 -11.84
C PRO A 124 -5.45 -8.60 -10.81
N TYR A 125 -5.09 -8.76 -9.54
CA TYR A 125 -5.98 -8.65 -8.39
C TYR A 125 -5.48 -7.63 -7.38
N VAL A 126 -6.38 -7.16 -6.54
CA VAL A 126 -6.08 -6.45 -5.30
C VAL A 126 -6.54 -7.33 -4.14
N VAL A 127 -5.59 -7.78 -3.35
CA VAL A 127 -5.83 -8.63 -2.17
C VAL A 127 -5.54 -7.81 -0.92
N THR A 128 -6.48 -7.78 0.01
CA THR A 128 -6.29 -7.14 1.32
C THR A 128 -6.19 -8.20 2.39
N ILE A 129 -5.10 -8.15 3.16
CA ILE A 129 -4.78 -9.12 4.21
C ILE A 129 -4.51 -8.37 5.51
N ASP A 130 -5.02 -8.87 6.63
CA ASP A 130 -4.60 -8.40 7.95
C ASP A 130 -3.18 -8.86 8.26
N LYS A 131 -2.33 -7.94 8.73
CA LYS A 131 -0.93 -8.24 9.03
C LYS A 131 -0.76 -9.14 10.24
N GLY A 132 -1.63 -9.01 11.26
CA GLY A 132 -1.54 -9.75 12.51
C GLY A 132 -1.96 -11.21 12.33
N THR A 133 -3.16 -11.43 11.81
CA THR A 133 -3.77 -12.77 11.69
C THR A 133 -3.48 -13.46 10.36
N ASN A 134 -3.02 -12.72 9.34
CA ASN A 134 -2.92 -13.15 7.94
C ASN A 134 -4.27 -13.52 7.30
N GLU A 135 -5.38 -13.08 7.89
CA GLU A 135 -6.71 -13.29 7.32
C GLU A 135 -6.94 -12.43 6.07
N VAL A 136 -7.48 -13.05 5.04
CA VAL A 136 -7.84 -12.35 3.80
C VAL A 136 -9.19 -11.66 3.98
N LEU A 137 -9.18 -10.34 3.91
CA LEU A 137 -10.36 -9.50 4.07
C LEU A 137 -11.11 -9.24 2.77
N ALA A 138 -10.39 -9.13 1.67
CA ALA A 138 -10.98 -8.89 0.35
C ALA A 138 -10.07 -9.36 -0.77
N ILE A 139 -10.67 -9.86 -1.84
CA ILE A 139 -10.03 -10.10 -3.13
C ILE A 139 -10.88 -9.40 -4.19
N ARG A 140 -10.26 -8.56 -5.00
CA ARG A 140 -10.94 -7.80 -6.06
C ARG A 140 -10.18 -7.89 -7.36
N ARG A 141 -10.92 -8.01 -8.45
CA ARG A 141 -10.40 -7.89 -9.81
C ARG A 141 -9.89 -6.48 -10.06
N ASN A 142 -8.70 -6.35 -10.63
CA ASN A 142 -8.03 -5.06 -10.84
C ASN A 142 -7.88 -4.71 -12.33
N TRP A 143 -8.92 -4.98 -13.11
CA TRP A 143 -9.01 -4.60 -14.53
C TRP A 143 -10.38 -4.03 -14.86
N ASP A 144 -10.54 -3.54 -16.07
CA ASP A 144 -11.82 -3.12 -16.58
C ASP A 144 -12.56 -4.34 -17.16
N GLU A 145 -13.82 -4.55 -16.79
CA GLU A 145 -14.62 -5.68 -17.27
C GLU A 145 -14.78 -5.69 -18.80
N GLU A 146 -14.72 -4.50 -19.42
CA GLU A 146 -14.78 -4.34 -20.87
C GLU A 146 -13.42 -4.52 -21.57
N ASP A 147 -12.30 -4.62 -20.82
CA ASP A 147 -10.96 -4.79 -21.39
C ASP A 147 -10.64 -6.28 -21.62
N PRO A 148 -10.59 -6.75 -22.88
CA PRO A 148 -10.30 -8.15 -23.20
C PRO A 148 -8.84 -8.54 -22.89
N LEU A 149 -7.97 -7.57 -22.62
CA LEU A 149 -6.56 -7.81 -22.30
C LEU A 149 -6.29 -7.91 -20.80
N TYR A 150 -7.29 -7.65 -19.95
CA TYR A 150 -7.17 -7.68 -18.49
C TYR A 150 -6.05 -6.77 -17.96
N LYS A 151 -5.89 -5.58 -18.56
CA LYS A 151 -4.85 -4.66 -18.16
C LYS A 151 -5.04 -4.18 -16.73
N LYS A 152 -3.96 -4.25 -15.98
CA LYS A 152 -3.91 -3.76 -14.59
C LYS A 152 -4.31 -2.28 -14.51
N ARG A 153 -5.31 -1.98 -13.68
CA ARG A 153 -5.63 -0.60 -13.32
C ARG A 153 -4.53 -0.04 -12.43
N GLN A 154 -4.02 1.13 -12.79
CA GLN A 154 -2.96 1.78 -12.05
C GLN A 154 -3.53 2.66 -10.94
N HIS A 155 -3.26 2.28 -9.70
CA HIS A 155 -3.72 3.02 -8.53
C HIS A 155 -2.66 3.93 -7.93
N PHE A 156 -1.39 3.70 -8.23
CA PHE A 156 -0.28 4.45 -7.67
C PHE A 156 0.45 5.25 -8.72
N VAL A 157 0.82 6.48 -8.35
CA VAL A 157 1.73 7.33 -9.11
C VAL A 157 2.98 7.53 -8.27
N HIS A 158 4.13 7.16 -8.79
CA HIS A 158 5.43 7.35 -8.17
C HIS A 158 6.04 8.69 -8.61
N TYR A 159 6.38 9.52 -7.64
CA TYR A 159 7.16 10.74 -7.84
C TYR A 159 8.58 10.51 -7.38
N CYS A 160 9.53 10.72 -8.26
CA CYS A 160 10.97 10.59 -8.02
C CYS A 160 11.62 11.98 -8.10
N TYR A 161 12.42 12.36 -7.09
CA TYR A 161 13.10 13.65 -7.05
C TYR A 161 14.36 13.61 -7.92
N ILE A 162 15.28 12.70 -7.63
CA ILE A 162 16.45 12.42 -8.46
C ILE A 162 16.45 10.91 -8.73
N PRO A 163 16.48 10.44 -9.98
CA PRO A 163 16.58 9.03 -10.30
C PRO A 163 17.80 8.40 -9.64
N GLY A 164 17.62 7.33 -8.88
CA GLY A 164 18.67 6.53 -8.26
C GLY A 164 19.03 5.31 -9.10
N PHE A 165 19.76 4.36 -8.51
CA PHE A 165 20.16 3.10 -9.16
C PHE A 165 19.10 2.00 -9.05
N GLY A 166 17.99 2.25 -8.41
CA GLY A 166 16.90 1.31 -8.19
C GLY A 166 15.54 1.97 -8.33
N PHE A 167 14.53 1.34 -7.76
CA PHE A 167 13.16 1.83 -7.80
C PHE A 167 12.99 3.19 -7.12
N TYR A 168 13.58 3.36 -5.94
CA TYR A 168 13.45 4.61 -5.18
C TYR A 168 14.45 5.67 -5.65
N GLY A 169 13.97 6.92 -5.71
CA GLY A 169 14.79 8.07 -6.01
C GLY A 169 15.67 8.52 -4.85
N LEU A 170 16.66 9.35 -5.18
CA LEU A 170 17.55 9.99 -4.21
C LEU A 170 16.97 11.34 -3.80
N GLY A 171 16.93 11.61 -2.51
CA GLY A 171 16.58 12.92 -1.93
C GLY A 171 17.82 13.75 -1.62
N LEU A 172 17.59 14.99 -1.20
CA LEU A 172 18.67 15.90 -0.79
C LEU A 172 19.55 15.33 0.32
N ILE A 173 18.98 14.54 1.23
CA ILE A 173 19.74 13.88 2.30
C ILE A 173 20.82 12.96 1.72
N HIS A 174 20.52 12.24 0.65
CA HIS A 174 21.46 11.33 -0.01
C HIS A 174 22.58 12.08 -0.74
N VAL A 175 22.27 13.27 -1.28
CA VAL A 175 23.24 14.07 -2.04
C VAL A 175 24.12 14.88 -1.12
N VAL A 176 23.57 15.47 -0.06
CA VAL A 176 24.29 16.38 0.85
C VAL A 176 24.92 15.63 2.01
N GLY A 177 24.32 14.51 2.47
CA GLY A 177 24.79 13.75 3.62
C GLY A 177 26.22 13.20 3.50
N GLY A 178 26.77 13.09 2.26
CA GLY A 178 28.17 12.73 2.04
C GLY A 178 29.17 13.88 2.27
N TYR A 179 28.68 15.10 2.49
CA TYR A 179 29.52 16.30 2.75
C TYR A 179 29.45 16.80 4.20
N ALA A 180 28.62 16.15 5.04
CA ALA A 180 28.50 16.42 6.47
C ALA A 180 29.31 15.40 7.27
#